data_8693637bd259f58d91af4951a8846403
#
_entry.id   8693637bd259f58d91af4951a8846403
#
_cell.length_a   1.000
_cell.length_b   1.000
_cell.length_c   1.000
_cell.angle_alpha   90.00
_cell.angle_beta   90.00
_cell.angle_gamma   90.00
#
_symmetry.space_group_name_H-M   'P 1'
#
loop_
_entity.id
_entity.type
_entity.pdbx_description
1 polymer ?
#
loop_
_entity_poly.entity_id
_entity_poly.type
_entity_poly.pdbx_seq_one_letter_code
_entity_poly.pdbx_strand_id
1 'polypeptide(L)'
;MPHWTAHLHDEEATQALGAALARVLKPGLTIYLHGELGAGKTSLTRALLHATGYQGRVKSPTYTLLEPYVIQLAGQPIELMHFDLYRMNHPDEFIEAGFRDFFSADRICVVEWPERAENLLPNADLDIFISVAAQGRGVELRANSIQGASCLEQFHFSPNL
;
A
#
# COMPACT_ATOMS: atom_id res chain seq x y z
N MET A 1 -2.67 -10.64 -16.38
CA MET A 1 -2.37 -9.34 -15.79
C MET A 1 -0.88 -9.21 -15.50
N PRO A 2 -0.29 -8.02 -15.67
CA PRO A 2 1.14 -7.85 -15.47
C PRO A 2 1.54 -8.06 -14.01
N HIS A 3 2.77 -8.50 -13.83
CA HIS A 3 3.39 -8.61 -12.51
C HIS A 3 4.88 -8.25 -12.61
N TRP A 4 5.47 -7.97 -11.45
CA TRP A 4 6.86 -7.54 -11.36
C TRP A 4 7.45 -8.03 -10.04
N THR A 5 8.70 -8.48 -10.07
CA THR A 5 9.40 -8.98 -8.88
C THR A 5 10.77 -8.34 -8.75
N ALA A 6 11.22 -8.18 -7.51
CA ALA A 6 12.57 -7.71 -7.22
C ALA A 6 13.02 -8.15 -5.83
N HIS A 7 14.29 -7.90 -5.54
CA HIS A 7 14.89 -8.10 -4.23
C HIS A 7 15.28 -6.73 -3.67
N LEU A 8 14.87 -6.46 -2.43
CA LEU A 8 15.21 -5.24 -1.71
C LEU A 8 16.33 -5.57 -0.74
N HIS A 9 17.54 -5.12 -1.02
CA HIS A 9 18.72 -5.46 -0.23
C HIS A 9 18.70 -4.84 1.16
N ASP A 10 18.14 -3.64 1.28
CA ASP A 10 18.20 -2.84 2.49
C ASP A 10 17.06 -1.84 2.55
N GLU A 11 17.07 -1.01 3.58
CA GLU A 11 16.06 0.03 3.79
C GLU A 11 16.07 1.06 2.67
N GLU A 12 17.23 1.40 2.10
CA GLU A 12 17.30 2.33 0.99
C GLU A 12 16.57 1.79 -0.24
N ALA A 13 16.66 0.48 -0.49
CA ALA A 13 15.92 -0.16 -1.58
C ALA A 13 14.40 -0.08 -1.35
N THR A 14 13.96 -0.25 -0.10
CA THR A 14 12.55 -0.09 0.26
C THR A 14 12.10 1.35 0.02
N GLN A 15 12.91 2.33 0.37
CA GLN A 15 12.60 3.74 0.10
C GLN A 15 12.52 4.01 -1.39
N ALA A 16 13.43 3.43 -2.17
CA ALA A 16 13.40 3.57 -3.63
C ALA A 16 12.14 2.95 -4.24
N LEU A 17 11.69 1.80 -3.70
CA LEU A 17 10.44 1.18 -4.13
C LEU A 17 9.24 2.08 -3.80
N GLY A 18 9.21 2.64 -2.59
CA GLY A 18 8.17 3.59 -2.20
C GLY A 18 8.10 4.78 -3.13
N ALA A 19 9.25 5.33 -3.50
CA ALA A 19 9.32 6.46 -4.43
C ALA A 19 8.83 6.07 -5.83
N ALA A 20 9.17 4.87 -6.30
CA ALA A 20 8.72 4.39 -7.61
C ALA A 20 7.21 4.20 -7.63
N LEU A 21 6.64 3.65 -6.55
CA LEU A 21 5.20 3.49 -6.41
C LEU A 21 4.48 4.85 -6.35
N ALA A 22 5.06 5.81 -5.63
CA ALA A 22 4.47 7.14 -5.50
C ALA A 22 4.27 7.81 -6.87
N ARG A 23 5.17 7.57 -7.80
CA ARG A 23 5.09 8.16 -9.14
C ARG A 23 3.95 7.60 -10.00
N VAL A 24 3.43 6.44 -9.66
CA VAL A 24 2.35 5.80 -10.43
C VAL A 24 1.01 5.79 -9.72
N LEU A 25 0.92 6.39 -8.53
CA LEU A 25 -0.34 6.48 -7.80
C LEU A 25 -1.38 7.30 -8.58
N LYS A 26 -2.63 6.86 -8.48
CA LYS A 26 -3.79 7.54 -9.08
C LYS A 26 -4.94 7.55 -8.09
N PRO A 27 -5.78 8.58 -8.09
CA PRO A 27 -6.99 8.57 -7.26
C PRO A 27 -7.86 7.35 -7.56
N GLY A 28 -8.45 6.78 -6.53
CA GLY A 28 -9.29 5.59 -6.64
C GLY A 28 -8.56 4.27 -6.55
N LEU A 29 -7.23 4.28 -6.46
CA LEU A 29 -6.42 3.05 -6.42
C LEU A 29 -6.55 2.37 -5.06
N THR A 30 -6.79 1.06 -5.07
CA THR A 30 -6.77 0.20 -3.88
C THR A 30 -5.57 -0.73 -3.97
N ILE A 31 -4.72 -0.70 -2.93
CA ILE A 31 -3.50 -1.50 -2.85
C ILE A 31 -3.58 -2.38 -1.62
N TYR A 32 -3.37 -3.69 -1.79
CA TYR A 32 -3.25 -4.62 -0.67
C TYR A 32 -1.79 -4.97 -0.45
N LEU A 33 -1.37 -4.91 0.81
CA LEU A 33 -0.02 -5.31 1.22
C LEU A 33 -0.09 -6.65 1.95
N HIS A 34 0.60 -7.63 1.42
CA HIS A 34 0.65 -8.99 1.97
C HIS A 34 2.04 -9.29 2.48
N GLY A 35 2.11 -9.98 3.60
CA GLY A 35 3.38 -10.39 4.19
C GLY A 35 3.22 -10.66 5.67
N GLU A 36 4.10 -11.48 6.22
CA GLU A 36 4.09 -11.80 7.65
C GLU A 36 4.43 -10.56 8.48
N LEU A 37 4.17 -10.65 9.78
CA LEU A 37 4.57 -9.61 10.73
C LEU A 37 6.08 -9.35 10.58
N GLY A 38 6.44 -8.08 10.53
CA GLY A 38 7.84 -7.70 10.39
C GLY A 38 8.40 -7.78 8.99
N ALA A 39 7.58 -8.10 7.98
CA ALA A 39 8.06 -8.21 6.60
C ALA A 39 8.41 -6.86 5.97
N GLY A 40 7.92 -5.73 6.52
CA GLY A 40 8.24 -4.41 6.01
C GLY A 40 7.09 -3.68 5.34
N LYS A 41 5.84 -4.13 5.57
CA LYS A 41 4.65 -3.52 4.97
C LYS A 41 4.49 -2.06 5.39
N THR A 42 4.59 -1.79 6.69
CA THR A 42 4.47 -0.42 7.21
C THR A 42 5.64 0.45 6.74
N SER A 43 6.86 -0.12 6.67
CA SER A 43 8.03 0.60 6.17
C SER A 43 7.84 1.02 4.71
N LEU A 44 7.23 0.17 3.89
CA LEU A 44 6.94 0.51 2.49
C LEU A 44 5.89 1.62 2.41
N THR A 45 4.84 1.55 3.23
CA THR A 45 3.82 2.60 3.29
C THR A 45 4.45 3.93 3.72
N ARG A 46 5.33 3.92 4.71
CA ARG A 46 6.05 5.13 5.14
C ARG A 46 6.88 5.71 4.00
N ALA A 47 7.61 4.87 3.28
CA ALA A 47 8.43 5.30 2.15
C ALA A 47 7.56 5.92 1.05
N LEU A 48 6.42 5.30 0.77
CA LEU A 48 5.44 5.80 -0.20
C LEU A 48 4.94 7.19 0.20
N LEU A 49 4.53 7.35 1.45
CA LEU A 49 4.01 8.63 1.95
C LEU A 49 5.06 9.74 1.88
N HIS A 50 6.28 9.46 2.34
CA HIS A 50 7.34 10.46 2.29
C HIS A 50 7.67 10.86 0.85
N ALA A 51 7.62 9.91 -0.08
CA ALA A 51 7.89 10.20 -1.50
C ALA A 51 6.83 11.08 -2.14
N THR A 52 5.60 11.10 -1.60
CA THR A 52 4.54 12.00 -2.08
C THR A 52 4.62 13.39 -1.46
N GLY A 53 5.65 13.65 -0.64
CA GLY A 53 5.84 14.96 0.01
C GLY A 53 5.23 15.07 1.39
N TYR A 54 4.61 14.02 1.92
CA TYR A 54 4.10 14.04 3.28
C TYR A 54 5.26 14.14 4.26
N GLN A 55 5.27 15.18 5.10
CA GLN A 55 6.37 15.48 6.02
C GLN A 55 6.04 15.14 7.46
N GLY A 56 4.80 14.78 7.75
CA GLY A 56 4.37 14.46 9.09
C GLY A 56 4.85 13.10 9.55
N ARG A 57 4.52 12.79 10.80
CA ARG A 57 4.81 11.47 11.36
C ARG A 57 3.90 10.42 10.75
N VAL A 58 4.48 9.29 10.34
CA VAL A 58 3.71 8.14 9.88
C VAL A 58 3.50 7.22 11.07
N LYS A 59 2.23 7.04 11.44
CA LYS A 59 1.83 6.20 12.56
C LYS A 59 1.46 4.81 12.06
N SER A 60 1.79 3.78 12.85
CA SER A 60 1.27 2.45 12.58
C SER A 60 -0.20 2.40 12.99
N PRO A 61 -1.12 1.94 12.12
CA PRO A 61 -2.53 1.83 12.49
C PRO A 61 -2.85 0.53 13.25
N THR A 62 -1.90 0.00 14.00
CA THR A 62 -2.04 -1.27 14.72
C THR A 62 -3.26 -1.28 15.64
N TYR A 63 -3.52 -0.19 16.35
CA TYR A 63 -4.63 -0.10 17.29
C TYR A 63 -5.83 0.66 16.74
N THR A 64 -5.59 1.67 15.92
CA THR A 64 -6.64 2.49 15.34
C THR A 64 -7.28 1.85 14.12
N LEU A 65 -6.63 0.87 13.52
CA LEU A 65 -7.00 0.14 12.30
C LEU A 65 -6.95 1.01 11.05
N LEU A 66 -6.98 2.32 11.17
CA LEU A 66 -6.96 3.27 10.06
C LEU A 66 -6.24 4.54 10.48
N GLU A 67 -5.31 4.99 9.63
CA GLU A 67 -4.69 6.30 9.74
C GLU A 67 -4.85 7.02 8.40
N PRO A 68 -5.52 8.19 8.38
CA PRO A 68 -5.67 8.98 7.15
C PRO A 68 -4.50 9.93 6.95
N TYR A 69 -4.14 10.15 5.69
CA TYR A 69 -3.09 11.10 5.30
C TYR A 69 -3.55 11.91 4.11
N VAL A 70 -3.13 13.17 4.04
CA VAL A 70 -3.32 13.98 2.84
C VAL A 70 -1.99 14.03 2.10
N ILE A 71 -1.98 13.57 0.87
CA ILE A 71 -0.82 13.56 0.00
C ILE A 71 -1.06 14.48 -1.20
N GLN A 72 0.00 14.80 -1.95
CA GLN A 72 -0.09 15.63 -3.14
C GLN A 72 0.14 14.76 -4.38
N LEU A 73 -0.81 14.76 -5.30
CA LEU A 73 -0.67 14.12 -6.60
C LEU A 73 -0.95 15.17 -7.67
N ALA A 74 0.04 15.43 -8.54
CA ALA A 74 -0.07 16.43 -9.60
C ALA A 74 -0.55 17.79 -9.05
N GLY A 75 -0.07 18.18 -7.87
CA GLY A 75 -0.42 19.45 -7.24
C GLY A 75 -1.79 19.49 -6.57
N GLN A 76 -2.50 18.36 -6.52
CA GLN A 76 -3.81 18.28 -5.89
C GLN A 76 -3.77 17.46 -4.61
N PRO A 77 -4.47 17.88 -3.54
CA PRO A 77 -4.54 17.09 -2.31
C PRO A 77 -5.44 15.88 -2.52
N ILE A 78 -4.94 14.71 -2.11
CA ILE A 78 -5.65 13.44 -2.19
C ILE A 78 -5.55 12.76 -0.83
N GLU A 79 -6.64 12.21 -0.33
CA GLU A 79 -6.60 11.41 0.90
C GLU A 79 -6.10 10.01 0.60
N LEU A 80 -5.09 9.58 1.36
CA LEU A 80 -4.63 8.19 1.38
C LEU A 80 -5.00 7.60 2.72
N MET A 81 -5.75 6.50 2.70
CA MET A 81 -6.23 5.81 3.88
C MET A 81 -5.37 4.57 4.09
N HIS A 82 -4.62 4.52 5.19
CA HIS A 82 -3.78 3.38 5.53
C HIS A 82 -4.49 2.51 6.57
N PHE A 83 -4.88 1.30 6.18
CA PHE A 83 -5.55 0.33 7.05
C PHE A 83 -4.56 -0.75 7.47
N ASP A 84 -4.66 -1.19 8.72
CA ASP A 84 -4.01 -2.39 9.22
C ASP A 84 -5.06 -3.19 9.99
N LEU A 85 -5.52 -4.28 9.41
CA LEU A 85 -6.63 -5.05 9.94
C LEU A 85 -6.18 -6.24 10.80
N TYR A 86 -4.90 -6.33 11.13
CA TYR A 86 -4.33 -7.47 11.84
C TYR A 86 -5.05 -7.77 13.17
N ARG A 87 -5.38 -6.73 13.96
CA ARG A 87 -6.00 -6.89 15.27
C ARG A 87 -7.52 -6.95 15.24
N MET A 88 -8.10 -6.89 14.06
CA MET A 88 -9.55 -7.02 13.92
C MET A 88 -9.97 -8.45 14.28
N ASN A 89 -10.92 -8.58 15.20
CA ASN A 89 -11.35 -9.88 15.70
C ASN A 89 -12.44 -10.52 14.82
N HIS A 90 -13.26 -9.68 14.18
CA HIS A 90 -14.37 -10.16 13.36
C HIS A 90 -14.54 -9.24 12.15
N PRO A 91 -14.84 -9.79 10.96
CA PRO A 91 -15.02 -8.96 9.77
C PRO A 91 -16.07 -7.87 9.91
N ASP A 92 -17.12 -8.10 10.72
CA ASP A 92 -18.18 -7.11 10.93
C ASP A 92 -17.67 -5.80 11.54
N GLU A 93 -16.53 -5.82 12.25
CA GLU A 93 -15.93 -4.60 12.78
C GLU A 93 -15.59 -3.61 11.67
N PHE A 94 -15.24 -4.11 10.48
CA PHE A 94 -14.96 -3.29 9.31
C PHE A 94 -16.19 -2.49 8.89
N ILE A 95 -17.34 -3.14 8.88
CA ILE A 95 -18.61 -2.51 8.54
C ILE A 95 -19.04 -1.52 9.62
N GLU A 96 -18.97 -1.95 10.89
CA GLU A 96 -19.39 -1.13 12.02
C GLU A 96 -18.59 0.16 12.16
N ALA A 97 -17.31 0.11 11.79
CA ALA A 97 -16.44 1.28 11.82
C ALA A 97 -16.68 2.24 10.64
N GLY A 98 -17.53 1.87 9.67
CA GLY A 98 -17.80 2.69 8.49
C GLY A 98 -16.68 2.71 7.47
N PHE A 99 -15.77 1.74 7.53
CA PHE A 99 -14.56 1.76 6.70
C PHE A 99 -14.83 1.59 5.20
N ARG A 100 -15.97 0.99 4.83
CA ARG A 100 -16.31 0.79 3.41
C ARG A 100 -16.47 2.10 2.65
N ASP A 101 -16.90 3.15 3.33
CA ASP A 101 -17.13 4.45 2.70
C ASP A 101 -15.83 5.12 2.24
N PHE A 102 -14.68 4.70 2.75
CA PHE A 102 -13.39 5.27 2.35
C PHE A 102 -12.87 4.73 1.02
N PHE A 103 -13.47 3.66 0.50
CA PHE A 103 -13.07 3.08 -0.79
C PHE A 103 -13.86 3.76 -1.91
N SER A 104 -13.35 4.91 -2.35
CA SER A 104 -14.03 5.77 -3.32
C SER A 104 -13.08 6.17 -4.45
N ALA A 105 -13.65 6.73 -5.52
CA ALA A 105 -12.89 7.08 -6.72
C ALA A 105 -11.87 8.22 -6.48
N ASP A 106 -12.02 8.97 -5.40
CA ASP A 106 -11.18 10.13 -5.09
C ASP A 106 -10.19 9.88 -3.94
N ARG A 107 -10.12 8.66 -3.44
CA ARG A 107 -9.19 8.28 -2.37
C ARG A 107 -8.29 7.13 -2.81
N ILE A 108 -7.14 7.04 -2.16
CA ILE A 108 -6.25 5.88 -2.29
C ILE A 108 -6.34 5.10 -0.99
N CYS A 109 -6.52 3.79 -1.07
CA CYS A 109 -6.56 2.91 0.10
C CYS A 109 -5.41 1.92 0.03
N VAL A 110 -4.63 1.85 1.11
CA VAL A 110 -3.55 0.88 1.29
C VAL A 110 -3.94 0.02 2.48
N VAL A 111 -4.10 -1.28 2.27
CA VAL A 111 -4.63 -2.20 3.28
C VAL A 111 -3.62 -3.30 3.59
N GLU A 112 -3.19 -3.37 4.86
CA GLU A 112 -2.42 -4.49 5.39
C GLU A 112 -3.39 -5.49 6.00
N TRP A 113 -3.11 -6.78 5.83
CA TRP A 113 -3.96 -7.89 6.32
C TRP A 113 -5.38 -7.82 5.76
N PRO A 114 -5.55 -7.71 4.43
CA PRO A 114 -6.89 -7.61 3.85
C PRO A 114 -7.75 -8.85 4.10
N GLU A 115 -7.14 -10.02 4.29
CA GLU A 115 -7.85 -11.26 4.57
C GLU A 115 -8.69 -11.22 5.85
N ARG A 116 -8.41 -10.29 6.76
CA ARG A 116 -9.20 -10.12 7.99
C ARG A 116 -10.61 -9.59 7.71
N ALA A 117 -10.79 -8.91 6.58
CA ALA A 117 -12.09 -8.41 6.16
C ALA A 117 -12.49 -9.03 4.81
N GLU A 118 -12.13 -10.28 4.59
CA GLU A 118 -12.44 -11.02 3.37
C GLU A 118 -13.92 -10.92 3.04
N ASN A 119 -14.23 -10.74 1.77
CA ASN A 119 -15.58 -10.54 1.19
C ASN A 119 -16.23 -9.20 1.51
N LEU A 120 -15.62 -8.35 2.34
CA LEU A 120 -16.13 -7.02 2.65
C LEU A 120 -15.35 -5.91 1.94
N LEU A 121 -14.16 -6.23 1.43
CA LEU A 121 -13.30 -5.31 0.72
C LEU A 121 -13.54 -5.40 -0.78
N PRO A 122 -13.38 -4.29 -1.52
CA PRO A 122 -13.34 -4.36 -2.97
C PRO A 122 -12.08 -5.11 -3.42
N ASN A 123 -12.06 -5.56 -4.68
CA ASN A 123 -10.84 -6.15 -5.23
C ASN A 123 -9.74 -5.10 -5.29
N ALA A 124 -8.51 -5.51 -4.96
CA ALA A 124 -7.38 -4.60 -5.08
C ALA A 124 -7.02 -4.36 -6.55
N ASP A 125 -6.60 -3.15 -6.87
CA ASP A 125 -6.02 -2.86 -8.18
C ASP A 125 -4.61 -3.43 -8.26
N LEU A 126 -3.88 -3.36 -7.14
CA LEU A 126 -2.54 -3.93 -7.00
C LEU A 126 -2.45 -4.75 -5.72
N ASP A 127 -1.86 -5.94 -5.83
CA ASP A 127 -1.40 -6.71 -4.68
C ASP A 127 0.12 -6.58 -4.60
N ILE A 128 0.63 -6.28 -3.42
CA ILE A 128 2.07 -6.21 -3.15
C ILE A 128 2.39 -7.27 -2.10
N PHE A 129 3.26 -8.21 -2.46
CA PHE A 129 3.70 -9.29 -1.57
C PHE A 129 5.13 -9.00 -1.13
N ILE A 130 5.34 -8.91 0.18
CA ILE A 130 6.67 -8.69 0.76
C ILE A 130 7.01 -9.91 1.61
N SER A 131 8.19 -10.47 1.39
CA SER A 131 8.66 -11.64 2.14
C SER A 131 10.06 -11.40 2.67
N VAL A 132 10.35 -12.01 3.84
CA VAL A 132 11.70 -11.97 4.41
C VAL A 132 12.58 -12.92 3.61
N ALA A 133 13.73 -12.43 3.18
CA ALA A 133 14.76 -13.21 2.49
C ALA A 133 15.96 -13.41 3.41
N ALA A 134 16.92 -14.22 2.98
CA ALA A 134 18.18 -14.43 3.76
C ALA A 134 18.88 -13.11 4.03
N GLN A 135 18.87 -12.20 3.05
CA GLN A 135 19.27 -10.81 3.22
C GLN A 135 18.22 -9.94 2.56
N GLY A 136 17.72 -8.93 3.30
CA GLY A 136 16.72 -8.01 2.76
C GLY A 136 15.35 -8.62 2.64
N ARG A 137 14.63 -8.25 1.59
CA ARG A 137 13.24 -8.65 1.35
C ARG A 137 13.03 -9.01 -0.11
N GLY A 138 12.14 -9.97 -0.35
CA GLY A 138 11.60 -10.20 -1.68
C GLY A 138 10.33 -9.39 -1.85
N VAL A 139 10.05 -8.89 -3.03
CA VAL A 139 8.81 -8.17 -3.33
C VAL A 139 8.25 -8.59 -4.67
N GLU A 140 6.92 -8.72 -4.71
CA GLU A 140 6.19 -8.98 -5.95
C GLU A 140 5.00 -8.05 -6.02
N LEU A 141 4.80 -7.42 -7.18
CA LEU A 141 3.63 -6.60 -7.48
C LEU A 141 2.80 -7.29 -8.54
N ARG A 142 1.49 -7.40 -8.31
CA ARG A 142 0.54 -7.96 -9.28
C ARG A 142 -0.59 -6.98 -9.52
N ALA A 143 -0.90 -6.77 -10.80
CA ALA A 143 -2.06 -5.97 -11.18
C ALA A 143 -3.29 -6.87 -11.31
N ASN A 144 -4.43 -6.39 -10.82
CA ASN A 144 -5.71 -7.12 -10.88
C ASN A 144 -6.80 -6.35 -11.62
N SER A 145 -6.48 -5.17 -12.16
CA SER A 145 -7.44 -4.33 -12.85
C SER A 145 -6.74 -3.59 -13.98
N ILE A 146 -7.52 -2.96 -14.83
CA ILE A 146 -6.98 -2.09 -15.89
C ILE A 146 -6.17 -0.95 -15.28
N GLN A 147 -6.67 -0.37 -14.19
CA GLN A 147 -5.99 0.71 -13.49
C GLN A 147 -4.66 0.24 -12.89
N GLY A 148 -4.67 -0.93 -12.24
CA GLY A 148 -3.44 -1.54 -11.70
C GLY A 148 -2.44 -1.87 -12.79
N ALA A 149 -2.90 -2.43 -13.91
CA ALA A 149 -2.04 -2.73 -15.05
C ALA A 149 -1.39 -1.46 -15.61
N SER A 150 -2.15 -0.38 -15.73
CA SER A 150 -1.63 0.92 -16.17
C SER A 150 -0.53 1.43 -15.24
N CYS A 151 -0.71 1.28 -13.93
CA CYS A 151 0.31 1.65 -12.96
C CYS A 151 1.61 0.87 -13.18
N LEU A 152 1.52 -0.45 -13.36
CA LEU A 152 2.71 -1.28 -13.56
C LEU A 152 3.40 -1.01 -14.89
N GLU A 153 2.67 -0.63 -15.94
CA GLU A 153 3.26 -0.26 -17.21
C GLU A 153 4.13 1.00 -17.08
N GLN A 154 3.78 1.90 -16.18
CA GLN A 154 4.50 3.15 -15.95
C GLN A 154 5.52 3.03 -14.82
N PHE A 155 5.56 1.90 -14.15
CA PHE A 155 6.40 1.68 -12.98
C PHE A 155 7.85 1.43 -13.39
N HIS A 156 8.77 2.21 -12.81
CA HIS A 156 10.20 2.06 -13.00
C HIS A 156 10.88 2.03 -11.64
N PHE A 157 11.62 0.96 -11.38
CA PHE A 157 12.33 0.77 -10.14
C PHE A 157 13.78 0.38 -10.41
N SER A 158 14.71 1.07 -9.75
CA SER A 158 16.12 0.82 -9.90
C SER A 158 16.79 0.89 -8.51
N PRO A 159 16.95 -0.26 -7.83
CA PRO A 159 17.43 -0.27 -6.44
C PRO A 159 18.90 0.06 -6.28
N ASN A 160 19.70 0.05 -7.34
CA ASN A 160 21.14 0.20 -7.29
C ASN A 160 21.67 1.56 -7.76
N LEU A 161 20.84 2.56 -7.71
CA LEU A 161 21.26 3.92 -8.06
C LEU A 161 21.68 4.72 -6.85
#